data_ff4a6431c8e932c555b1ed35bc8a241b
#
_entry.id   ff4a6431c8e932c555b1ed35bc8a241b
#
_cell.length_a   1.000
_cell.length_b   1.000
_cell.length_c   1.000
_cell.angle_alpha   90.00
_cell.angle_beta   90.00
_cell.angle_gamma   90.00
#
_symmetry.space_group_name_H-M   'P 1'
#
loop_
_entity.id
_entity.type
_entity.pdbx_description
1 polymer ?
#
loop_
_entity_poly.entity_id
_entity_poly.type
_entity_poly.pdbx_seq_one_letter_code
_entity_poly.pdbx_strand_id
1 'polypeptide(L)'
;MVALAEEVVEAVPCAEKVRFASTGTEATFFAMRAVRAYRGKDKILKFEGGFHGMNDYGLMSMAPTVLQDFPYPTPDALGIPDSINADVLIAPFNDIETTSAIIERYYDELAGVIVEPLQ
;
A
#
# COMPACT_ATOMS: atom_id res chain seq x y z
N MET A 1 7.14 -24.10 -11.16
CA MET A 1 6.35 -23.06 -10.45
C MET A 1 5.31 -23.65 -9.48
N VAL A 2 4.60 -24.73 -9.83
CA VAL A 2 3.60 -25.36 -8.92
C VAL A 2 4.27 -25.84 -7.63
N ALA A 3 5.33 -26.63 -7.70
CA ALA A 3 6.04 -27.12 -6.51
C ALA A 3 6.52 -25.98 -5.59
N LEU A 4 7.05 -24.87 -6.15
CA LEU A 4 7.44 -23.71 -5.34
C LEU A 4 6.22 -23.04 -4.66
N ALA A 5 5.06 -23.01 -5.33
CA ALA A 5 3.84 -22.47 -4.72
C ALA A 5 3.36 -23.35 -3.55
N GLU A 6 3.47 -24.67 -3.69
CA GLU A 6 3.15 -25.62 -2.64
C GLU A 6 4.05 -25.44 -1.41
N GLU A 7 5.36 -25.31 -1.61
CA GLU A 7 6.34 -25.01 -0.55
C GLU A 7 6.05 -23.67 0.16
N VAL A 8 5.67 -22.63 -0.60
CA VAL A 8 5.31 -21.33 0.01
C VAL A 8 4.05 -21.44 0.84
N VAL A 9 3.02 -22.14 0.36
CA VAL A 9 1.76 -22.36 1.11
C VAL A 9 2.02 -23.16 2.38
N GLU A 10 2.90 -24.15 2.33
CA GLU A 10 3.28 -24.93 3.52
C GLU A 10 4.07 -24.09 4.54
N ALA A 11 5.00 -23.26 4.07
CA ALA A 11 5.89 -22.46 4.92
C ALA A 11 5.21 -21.23 5.54
N VAL A 12 4.18 -20.68 4.91
CA VAL A 12 3.51 -19.42 5.32
C VAL A 12 2.08 -19.73 5.79
N PRO A 13 1.82 -19.72 7.11
CA PRO A 13 0.55 -20.19 7.68
C PRO A 13 -0.72 -19.50 7.17
N CYS A 14 -0.61 -18.25 6.69
CA CYS A 14 -1.74 -17.48 6.15
C CYS A 14 -1.88 -17.56 4.63
N ALA A 15 -0.98 -18.28 3.93
CA ALA A 15 -1.00 -18.39 2.48
C ALA A 15 -1.89 -19.57 2.02
N GLU A 16 -3.04 -19.26 1.43
CA GLU A 16 -3.89 -20.27 0.78
C GLU A 16 -3.62 -20.36 -0.73
N LYS A 17 -3.16 -19.27 -1.32
CA LYS A 17 -2.88 -19.14 -2.76
C LYS A 17 -1.64 -18.29 -2.96
N VAL A 18 -0.90 -18.60 -4.02
CA VAL A 18 0.32 -17.87 -4.39
C VAL A 18 0.20 -17.36 -5.83
N ARG A 19 0.56 -16.10 -6.02
CA ARG A 19 0.77 -15.50 -7.34
C ARG A 19 2.21 -15.01 -7.41
N PHE A 20 2.97 -15.52 -8.36
CA PHE A 20 4.30 -15.03 -8.64
C PHE A 20 4.26 -13.76 -9.50
N ALA A 21 5.21 -12.88 -9.28
CA ALA A 21 5.47 -11.68 -10.04
C ALA A 21 6.96 -11.60 -10.35
N SER A 22 7.34 -10.82 -11.37
CA SER A 22 8.74 -10.68 -11.77
C SER A 22 9.52 -9.72 -10.87
N THR A 23 8.82 -8.80 -10.21
CA THR A 23 9.42 -7.77 -9.35
C THR A 23 8.54 -7.48 -8.14
N GLY A 24 9.13 -6.88 -7.08
CA GLY A 24 8.37 -6.38 -5.93
C GLY A 24 7.36 -5.30 -6.32
N THR A 25 7.67 -4.45 -7.30
CA THR A 25 6.73 -3.46 -7.86
C THR A 25 5.47 -4.11 -8.42
N GLU A 26 5.61 -5.19 -9.19
CA GLU A 26 4.45 -5.94 -9.69
C GLU A 26 3.67 -6.60 -8.55
N ALA A 27 4.38 -7.21 -7.59
CA ALA A 27 3.75 -7.88 -6.47
C ALA A 27 2.88 -6.92 -5.64
N THR A 28 3.43 -5.76 -5.25
CA THR A 28 2.69 -4.72 -4.49
C THR A 28 1.56 -4.11 -5.30
N PHE A 29 1.75 -3.88 -6.61
CA PHE A 29 0.70 -3.39 -7.48
C PHE A 29 -0.47 -4.38 -7.61
N PHE A 30 -0.17 -5.67 -7.76
CA PHE A 30 -1.20 -6.71 -7.75
C PHE A 30 -1.91 -6.82 -6.40
N ALA A 31 -1.18 -6.69 -5.29
CA ALA A 31 -1.77 -6.69 -3.95
C ALA A 31 -2.76 -5.54 -3.76
N MET A 32 -2.37 -4.30 -4.13
CA MET A 32 -3.26 -3.13 -4.07
C MET A 32 -4.51 -3.31 -4.95
N ARG A 33 -4.36 -3.89 -6.15
CA ARG A 33 -5.49 -4.20 -7.02
C ARG A 33 -6.40 -5.28 -6.43
N ALA A 34 -5.82 -6.30 -5.82
CA ALA A 34 -6.58 -7.39 -5.20
C ALA A 34 -7.44 -6.91 -4.02
N VAL A 35 -6.87 -6.08 -3.13
CA VAL A 35 -7.64 -5.55 -1.98
C VAL A 35 -8.73 -4.59 -2.42
N ARG A 36 -8.51 -3.77 -3.46
CA ARG A 36 -9.54 -2.92 -4.06
C ARG A 36 -10.69 -3.77 -4.62
N ALA A 37 -10.37 -4.81 -5.37
CA ALA A 37 -11.38 -5.72 -5.92
C ALA A 37 -12.17 -6.45 -4.81
N TYR A 38 -11.49 -6.88 -3.75
CA TYR A 38 -12.11 -7.58 -2.63
C TYR A 38 -13.06 -6.69 -1.83
N ARG A 39 -12.64 -5.46 -1.53
CA ARG A 39 -13.43 -4.51 -0.72
C ARG A 39 -14.44 -3.70 -1.54
N GLY A 40 -14.26 -3.59 -2.87
CA GLY A 40 -15.03 -2.67 -3.71
C GLY A 40 -14.80 -1.20 -3.34
N LYS A 41 -13.58 -0.86 -2.93
CA LYS A 41 -13.16 0.48 -2.49
C LYS A 41 -11.86 0.86 -3.18
N ASP A 42 -11.53 2.14 -3.21
CA ASP A 42 -10.41 2.64 -4.01
C ASP A 42 -9.17 3.04 -3.19
N LYS A 43 -9.36 3.57 -1.98
CA LYS A 43 -8.27 4.13 -1.19
C LYS A 43 -7.35 3.06 -0.58
N ILE A 44 -6.05 3.31 -0.68
CA ILE A 44 -5.00 2.54 0.01
C ILE A 44 -4.34 3.45 1.04
N LEU A 45 -4.22 2.97 2.27
CA LEU A 45 -3.40 3.62 3.28
C LEU A 45 -2.01 3.00 3.27
N LYS A 46 -0.99 3.85 3.24
CA LYS A 46 0.42 3.48 3.43
C LYS A 46 1.06 4.37 4.50
N PHE A 47 2.22 3.98 4.98
CA PHE A 47 2.97 4.77 5.95
C PHE A 47 4.01 5.66 5.24
N GLU A 48 4.21 6.87 5.77
CA GLU A 48 5.27 7.76 5.31
C GLU A 48 6.63 7.06 5.43
N GLY A 49 7.48 7.21 4.43
CA GLY A 49 8.78 6.53 4.38
C GLY A 49 8.74 5.13 3.79
N GLY A 50 7.60 4.43 3.81
CA GLY A 50 7.49 3.05 3.33
C GLY A 50 7.67 2.91 1.82
N PHE A 51 8.54 1.99 1.38
CA PHE A 51 8.76 1.70 -0.03
C PHE A 51 7.90 0.54 -0.51
N HIS A 52 7.04 0.79 -1.48
CA HIS A 52 6.11 -0.21 -2.03
C HIS A 52 6.23 -0.35 -3.56
N GLY A 53 7.43 -0.15 -4.10
CA GLY A 53 7.71 -0.26 -5.53
C GLY A 53 7.48 1.05 -6.30
N MET A 54 7.72 0.97 -7.61
CA MET A 54 7.79 2.11 -8.52
C MET A 54 6.47 2.39 -9.26
N ASN A 55 5.34 1.84 -8.78
CA ASN A 55 4.03 2.21 -9.32
C ASN A 55 3.54 3.53 -8.69
N ASP A 56 2.65 4.24 -9.36
CA ASP A 56 2.21 5.59 -8.96
C ASP A 56 1.62 5.65 -7.55
N TYR A 57 0.92 4.62 -7.11
CA TYR A 57 0.39 4.54 -5.74
C TYR A 57 1.48 4.29 -4.69
N GLY A 58 2.54 3.58 -5.07
CA GLY A 58 3.71 3.30 -4.22
C GLY A 58 4.61 4.51 -4.05
N LEU A 59 4.73 5.34 -5.12
CA LEU A 59 5.56 6.54 -5.17
C LEU A 59 4.88 7.77 -4.53
N MET A 60 4.31 7.57 -3.35
CA MET A 60 3.66 8.62 -2.56
C MET A 60 4.26 8.67 -1.17
N SER A 61 4.80 9.82 -0.79
CA SER A 61 5.38 10.09 0.55
C SER A 61 6.40 9.05 1.00
N MET A 62 7.22 8.58 0.06
CA MET A 62 8.33 7.66 0.33
C MET A 62 9.53 8.40 0.92
N ALA A 63 9.84 9.60 0.36
CA ALA A 63 10.88 10.49 0.86
C ALA A 63 10.46 11.95 0.59
N PRO A 64 9.36 12.44 1.17
CA PRO A 64 8.77 13.70 0.79
C PRO A 64 9.73 14.86 1.08
N THR A 65 9.99 15.67 0.05
CA THR A 65 10.77 16.94 0.18
C THR A 65 9.92 18.08 0.73
N VAL A 66 8.60 17.97 0.60
CA VAL A 66 7.60 18.88 1.16
C VAL A 66 6.65 18.07 1.99
N LEU A 67 6.63 18.31 3.29
CA LEU A 67 5.70 17.64 4.20
C LEU A 67 4.29 18.17 3.99
N GLN A 68 3.33 17.25 3.93
CA GLN A 68 1.91 17.55 3.93
C GLN A 68 1.30 17.11 5.28
N ASP A 69 0.17 17.71 5.63
CA ASP A 69 -0.59 17.23 6.77
C ASP A 69 -1.22 15.86 6.46
N PHE A 70 -1.14 14.93 7.40
CA PHE A 70 -1.80 13.63 7.25
C PHE A 70 -3.33 13.79 7.13
N PRO A 71 -3.97 13.03 6.24
CA PRO A 71 -3.45 11.89 5.49
C PRO A 71 -3.07 12.21 4.03
N TYR A 72 -2.71 13.42 3.69
CA TYR A 72 -2.49 13.82 2.28
C TYR A 72 -1.14 13.34 1.76
N PRO A 73 -1.09 12.70 0.58
CA PRO A 73 0.15 12.23 -0.02
C PRO A 73 0.93 13.35 -0.70
N THR A 74 2.24 13.18 -0.74
CA THR A 74 3.14 13.97 -1.61
C THR A 74 3.70 13.04 -2.69
N PRO A 75 3.51 13.31 -4.00
CA PRO A 75 4.15 12.53 -5.05
C PRO A 75 5.68 12.63 -4.99
N ASP A 76 6.38 11.49 -5.05
CA ASP A 76 7.85 11.43 -5.03
C ASP A 76 8.47 11.54 -6.43
N ALA A 77 7.66 11.55 -7.49
CA ALA A 77 8.13 11.65 -8.86
C ALA A 77 7.26 12.56 -9.71
N LEU A 78 7.88 13.22 -10.69
CA LEU A 78 7.16 13.96 -11.71
C LEU A 78 6.42 13.01 -12.65
N GLY A 79 5.26 13.43 -13.12
CA GLY A 79 4.45 12.65 -14.06
C GLY A 79 3.44 11.70 -13.41
N ILE A 80 3.37 11.63 -12.09
CA ILE A 80 2.27 10.96 -11.40
C ILE A 80 1.01 11.84 -11.56
N PRO A 81 -0.10 11.30 -12.09
CA PRO A 81 -1.33 12.07 -12.26
C PRO A 81 -1.92 12.52 -10.91
N ASP A 82 -2.44 13.75 -10.84
CA ASP A 82 -3.07 14.28 -9.62
C ASP A 82 -4.26 13.42 -9.13
N SER A 83 -4.92 12.72 -10.04
CA SER A 83 -6.02 11.80 -9.71
C SER A 83 -5.60 10.67 -8.77
N ILE A 84 -4.34 10.27 -8.79
CA ILE A 84 -3.80 9.22 -7.91
C ILE A 84 -3.77 9.67 -6.44
N ASN A 85 -3.55 10.98 -6.20
CA ASN A 85 -3.52 11.53 -4.83
C ASN A 85 -4.81 11.26 -4.06
N ALA A 86 -5.96 11.23 -4.75
CA ALA A 86 -7.24 11.00 -4.12
C ALA A 86 -7.40 9.56 -3.57
N ASP A 87 -6.63 8.62 -4.11
CA ASP A 87 -6.74 7.18 -3.81
C ASP A 87 -5.65 6.68 -2.85
N VAL A 88 -4.79 7.57 -2.35
CA VAL A 88 -3.72 7.23 -1.40
C VAL A 88 -3.88 8.04 -0.13
N LEU A 89 -3.85 7.36 1.01
CA LEU A 89 -3.80 7.96 2.33
C LEU A 89 -2.43 7.68 2.95
N ILE A 90 -1.88 8.67 3.63
CA ILE A 90 -0.60 8.55 4.33
C ILE A 90 -0.84 8.60 5.83
N ALA A 91 -0.18 7.73 6.57
CA ALA A 91 -0.13 7.75 8.04
C ALA A 91 1.31 7.83 8.52
N PRO A 92 1.57 8.43 9.68
CA PRO A 92 2.89 8.39 10.30
C PRO A 92 3.19 6.97 10.80
N PHE A 93 4.45 6.52 10.60
CA PHE A 93 4.87 5.21 11.09
C PHE A 93 4.97 5.20 12.63
N ASN A 94 4.56 4.11 13.28
CA ASN A 94 4.54 3.96 14.75
C ASN A 94 3.67 4.97 15.52
N ASP A 95 2.72 5.63 14.88
CA ASP A 95 1.72 6.47 15.53
C ASP A 95 0.34 5.81 15.43
N ILE A 96 -0.04 5.07 16.46
CA ILE A 96 -1.28 4.33 16.51
C ILE A 96 -2.49 5.27 16.59
N GLU A 97 -2.38 6.38 17.30
CA GLU A 97 -3.48 7.32 17.52
C GLU A 97 -3.89 7.98 16.20
N THR A 98 -2.93 8.58 15.49
CA THR A 98 -3.16 9.23 14.20
C THR A 98 -3.61 8.20 13.15
N THR A 99 -2.98 7.03 13.10
CA THR A 99 -3.34 5.97 12.14
C THR A 99 -4.76 5.48 12.35
N SER A 100 -5.16 5.23 13.61
CA SER A 100 -6.53 4.79 13.94
C SER A 100 -7.57 5.83 13.53
N ALA A 101 -7.31 7.11 13.83
CA ALA A 101 -8.21 8.21 13.45
C ALA A 101 -8.38 8.31 11.91
N ILE A 102 -7.29 8.11 11.14
CA ILE A 102 -7.36 8.08 9.67
C ILE A 102 -8.21 6.89 9.20
N ILE A 103 -7.97 5.69 9.74
CA ILE A 103 -8.72 4.48 9.36
C ILE A 103 -10.21 4.66 9.68
N GLU A 104 -10.56 5.14 10.86
CA GLU A 104 -11.95 5.39 11.24
C GLU A 104 -12.62 6.39 10.31
N ARG A 105 -11.95 7.51 10.02
CA ARG A 105 -12.48 8.55 9.15
C ARG A 105 -12.76 8.08 7.72
N TYR A 106 -11.89 7.22 7.17
CA TYR A 106 -11.96 6.78 5.78
C TYR A 106 -12.41 5.32 5.62
N TYR A 107 -12.94 4.71 6.69
CA TYR A 107 -13.31 3.29 6.71
C TYR A 107 -14.16 2.85 5.52
N ASP A 108 -15.15 3.66 5.14
CA ASP A 108 -16.07 3.36 4.05
C ASP A 108 -15.46 3.50 2.65
N GLU A 109 -14.31 4.15 2.53
CA GLU A 109 -13.58 4.35 1.29
C GLU A 109 -12.30 3.50 1.21
N LEU A 110 -11.84 2.96 2.35
CA LEU A 110 -10.57 2.26 2.48
C LEU A 110 -10.66 0.83 1.96
N ALA A 111 -9.85 0.52 0.95
CA ALA A 111 -9.68 -0.83 0.43
C ALA A 111 -8.75 -1.66 1.31
N GLY A 112 -7.64 -1.10 1.74
CA GLY A 112 -6.68 -1.80 2.57
C GLY A 112 -5.51 -0.93 3.01
N VAL A 113 -4.69 -1.53 3.87
CA VAL A 113 -3.45 -0.93 4.39
C VAL A 113 -2.27 -1.72 3.86
N ILE A 114 -1.24 -1.02 3.38
CA ILE A 114 0.03 -1.63 3.03
C ILE A 114 1.12 -1.11 3.97
N VAL A 115 1.93 -2.01 4.50
CA VAL A 115 2.95 -1.68 5.49
C VAL A 115 4.24 -2.43 5.20
N GLU A 116 5.36 -1.75 5.37
CA GLU A 116 6.68 -2.36 5.54
C GLU A 116 6.93 -2.46 7.05
N PRO A 117 6.98 -3.67 7.62
CA PRO A 117 6.96 -3.82 9.08
C PRO A 117 8.28 -3.42 9.76
N LEU A 118 9.34 -3.32 8.99
CA LEU A 118 10.67 -2.86 9.43
C LEU A 118 11.13 -1.75 8.47
N GLN A 119 11.22 -0.54 8.96
CA GLN A 119 11.73 0.64 8.26
C GLN A 119 13.04 1.12 8.88
#